data_47912ddf677ea47a5cdfc235daf0bd10
#
_entry.id   47912ddf677ea47a5cdfc235daf0bd10
#
_cell.length_a   1.000
_cell.length_b   1.000
_cell.length_c   1.000
_cell.angle_alpha   90.00
_cell.angle_beta   90.00
_cell.angle_gamma   90.00
#
_symmetry.space_group_name_H-M   'P 1'
#
loop_
_entity.id
_entity.type
_entity.pdbx_description
1 polymer ?
#
loop_
_entity_poly.entity_id
_entity_poly.type
_entity_poly.pdbx_seq_one_letter_code
_entity_poly.pdbx_strand_id
1 'polypeptide(L)'
;MFFVNFFIILPVVTFVHEAGHVLVARLFGGRIKFSIGTGKKIFDIGPLEIRKRYFMEGWCQYDKLSYNKTWAHVSIYLAGSLFNLILILLINYLILTDVLPKSLIFRQFVYFSFYFIFFSLMPYKNDDGKPSDGMAIYDVIRYGKAEDPID
;
A
#
# COMPACT_ATOMS: atom_id res chain seq x y z
N MET A 1 20.08 13.86 0.91
CA MET A 1 19.18 12.81 1.50
C MET A 1 17.71 13.08 1.22
N PHE A 2 17.19 14.32 1.29
CA PHE A 2 15.78 14.61 1.01
C PHE A 2 15.30 14.07 -0.34
N PHE A 3 16.02 14.34 -1.43
CA PHE A 3 15.66 13.87 -2.78
C PHE A 3 15.62 12.33 -2.87
N VAL A 4 16.58 11.64 -2.26
CA VAL A 4 16.61 10.17 -2.25
C VAL A 4 15.41 9.61 -1.49
N ASN A 5 15.08 10.19 -0.34
CA ASN A 5 13.95 9.75 0.47
C ASN A 5 12.63 9.94 -0.28
N PHE A 6 12.43 11.10 -0.91
CA PHE A 6 11.18 11.47 -1.53
C PHE A 6 10.97 10.81 -2.90
N PHE A 7 12.02 10.72 -3.74
CA PHE A 7 11.89 10.22 -5.10
C PHE A 7 12.24 8.74 -5.29
N ILE A 8 12.86 8.11 -4.30
CA ILE A 8 13.26 6.69 -4.37
C ILE A 8 12.62 5.89 -3.24
N ILE A 9 12.87 6.26 -1.98
CA ILE A 9 12.43 5.45 -0.84
C ILE A 9 10.90 5.45 -0.73
N LEU A 10 10.28 6.61 -0.78
CA LEU A 10 8.81 6.71 -0.66
C LEU A 10 8.07 5.94 -1.77
N PRO A 11 8.41 6.07 -3.06
CA PRO A 11 7.81 5.24 -4.11
C PRO A 11 8.01 3.74 -3.90
N VAL A 12 9.18 3.29 -3.41
CA VAL A 12 9.42 1.87 -3.12
C VAL A 12 8.54 1.39 -1.97
N VAL A 13 8.43 2.17 -0.90
CA VAL A 13 7.54 1.87 0.24
C VAL A 13 6.08 1.78 -0.22
N THR A 14 5.63 2.73 -1.03
CA THR A 14 4.28 2.74 -1.60
C THR A 14 4.07 1.52 -2.50
N PHE A 15 5.03 1.20 -3.38
CA PHE A 15 4.92 0.04 -4.26
C PHE A 15 4.79 -1.28 -3.48
N VAL A 16 5.58 -1.48 -2.42
CA VAL A 16 5.49 -2.68 -1.56
C VAL A 16 4.14 -2.76 -0.88
N HIS A 17 3.63 -1.64 -0.40
CA HIS A 17 2.31 -1.54 0.21
C HIS A 17 1.20 -1.96 -0.77
N GLU A 18 1.15 -1.33 -1.94
CA GLU A 18 0.15 -1.64 -2.98
C GLU A 18 0.28 -3.08 -3.49
N ALA A 19 1.50 -3.60 -3.62
CA ALA A 19 1.73 -4.99 -3.98
C ALA A 19 1.12 -5.98 -2.96
N GLY A 20 1.10 -5.62 -1.67
CA GLY A 20 0.43 -6.38 -0.63
C GLY A 20 -1.07 -6.52 -0.88
N HIS A 21 -1.76 -5.41 -1.15
CA HIS A 21 -3.18 -5.41 -1.49
C HIS A 21 -3.46 -6.26 -2.75
N VAL A 22 -2.67 -6.06 -3.80
CA VAL A 22 -2.80 -6.79 -5.07
C VAL A 22 -2.66 -8.29 -4.87
N LEU A 23 -1.64 -8.73 -4.12
CA LEU A 23 -1.38 -10.15 -3.92
C LEU A 23 -2.53 -10.82 -3.17
N VAL A 24 -2.96 -10.23 -2.06
CA VAL A 24 -4.02 -10.81 -1.23
C VAL A 24 -5.38 -10.75 -1.95
N ALA A 25 -5.69 -9.66 -2.66
CA ALA A 25 -6.92 -9.59 -3.45
C ALA A 25 -6.95 -10.63 -4.58
N ARG A 26 -5.81 -10.92 -5.22
CA ARG A 26 -5.70 -12.02 -6.20
C ARG A 26 -5.93 -13.41 -5.59
N LEU A 27 -5.43 -13.64 -4.38
CA LEU A 27 -5.67 -14.90 -3.66
C LEU A 27 -7.17 -15.12 -3.38
N PHE A 28 -7.94 -14.06 -3.20
CA PHE A 28 -9.40 -14.12 -3.08
C PHE A 28 -10.15 -14.07 -4.43
N GLY A 29 -9.43 -14.16 -5.55
CA GLY A 29 -10.00 -14.20 -6.89
C GLY A 29 -10.50 -12.86 -7.43
N GLY A 30 -10.07 -11.74 -6.85
CA GLY A 30 -10.43 -10.39 -7.27
C GLY A 30 -9.77 -9.96 -8.57
N ARG A 31 -10.47 -9.14 -9.34
CA ARG A 31 -9.88 -8.36 -10.43
C ARG A 31 -9.28 -7.09 -9.83
N ILE A 32 -8.05 -6.77 -10.20
CA ILE A 32 -7.29 -5.72 -9.56
C ILE A 32 -6.83 -4.70 -10.58
N LYS A 33 -6.95 -3.43 -10.20
CA LYS A 33 -6.24 -2.32 -10.82
C LYS A 33 -5.50 -1.59 -9.72
N PHE A 34 -4.23 -1.29 -9.91
CA PHE A 34 -3.52 -0.44 -8.98
C PHE A 34 -2.73 0.64 -9.72
N SER A 35 -2.66 1.81 -9.12
CA SER A 35 -2.01 2.97 -9.68
C SER A 35 -0.97 3.49 -8.70
N ILE A 36 0.19 3.83 -9.24
CA ILE A 36 1.24 4.52 -8.51
C ILE A 36 1.28 5.96 -8.96
N GLY A 37 1.04 6.86 -8.01
CA GLY A 37 1.05 8.29 -8.24
C GLY A 37 -0.28 8.89 -8.70
N THR A 38 -0.25 10.19 -8.92
CA THR A 38 -1.40 11.01 -9.33
C THR A 38 -1.13 11.76 -10.64
N GLY A 39 -2.18 12.32 -11.25
CA GLY A 39 -2.08 13.10 -12.49
C GLY A 39 -2.22 12.26 -13.76
N LYS A 40 -1.67 12.75 -14.89
CA LYS A 40 -1.79 12.08 -16.18
C LYS A 40 -1.07 10.73 -16.16
N LYS A 41 -1.70 9.70 -16.72
CA LYS A 41 -1.12 8.39 -16.97
C LYS A 41 0.07 8.49 -17.90
N ILE A 42 1.20 7.88 -17.54
CA ILE A 42 2.40 7.80 -18.38
C ILE A 42 2.50 6.41 -18.98
N PHE A 43 2.28 5.39 -18.18
CA PHE A 43 2.54 4.01 -18.57
C PHE A 43 1.52 3.06 -17.95
N ASP A 44 1.25 1.95 -18.66
CA ASP A 44 0.22 0.98 -18.34
C ASP A 44 0.74 -0.43 -18.68
N ILE A 45 0.83 -1.29 -17.70
CA ILE A 45 1.14 -2.72 -17.90
C ILE A 45 0.09 -3.55 -17.17
N GLY A 46 -0.94 -3.98 -17.90
CA GLY A 46 -2.00 -4.82 -17.34
C GLY A 46 -2.71 -4.16 -16.16
N PRO A 47 -2.60 -4.68 -14.93
CA PRO A 47 -3.27 -4.11 -13.77
C PRO A 47 -2.59 -2.88 -13.17
N LEU A 48 -1.34 -2.59 -13.57
CA LEU A 48 -0.52 -1.50 -13.04
C LEU A 48 -0.58 -0.25 -13.93
N GLU A 49 -0.95 0.88 -13.35
CA GLU A 49 -0.84 2.21 -13.95
C GLU A 49 0.23 3.03 -13.23
N ILE A 50 1.15 3.63 -14.00
CA ILE A 50 2.11 4.60 -13.46
C ILE A 50 1.72 5.98 -13.95
N ARG A 51 1.59 6.92 -13.01
CA ARG A 51 1.18 8.30 -13.26
C ARG A 51 2.33 9.29 -13.07
N LYS A 52 2.20 10.51 -13.62
CA LYS A 52 3.27 11.52 -13.69
C LYS A 52 3.86 11.88 -12.32
N ARG A 53 3.07 11.89 -11.27
CA ARG A 53 3.53 12.17 -9.89
C ARG A 53 3.67 10.86 -9.11
N TYR A 54 4.51 9.94 -9.60
CA TYR A 54 4.71 8.59 -9.03
C TYR A 54 5.17 8.58 -7.57
N PHE A 55 5.71 9.69 -7.07
CA PHE A 55 6.17 9.87 -5.70
C PHE A 55 5.07 10.31 -4.71
N MET A 56 3.85 10.51 -5.20
CA MET A 56 2.69 10.84 -4.36
C MET A 56 1.94 9.57 -3.94
N GLU A 57 0.64 9.62 -3.92
CA GLU A 57 -0.21 8.52 -3.45
C GLU A 57 -0.22 7.34 -4.44
N GLY A 58 -0.31 6.12 -3.90
CA GLY A 58 -0.74 4.93 -4.63
C GLY A 58 -2.20 4.60 -4.28
N TRP A 59 -2.87 3.85 -5.13
CA TRP A 59 -4.18 3.30 -4.82
C TRP A 59 -4.37 1.95 -5.50
N CYS A 60 -5.04 1.06 -4.80
CA CYS A 60 -5.42 -0.26 -5.28
C CYS A 60 -6.94 -0.36 -5.29
N GLN A 61 -7.47 -0.81 -6.41
CA GLN A 61 -8.88 -1.11 -6.58
C GLN A 61 -9.06 -2.59 -6.88
N TYR A 62 -9.99 -3.25 -6.22
CA TYR A 62 -10.35 -4.62 -6.54
C TYR A 62 -11.87 -4.75 -6.72
N ASP A 63 -12.26 -5.62 -7.64
CA ASP A 63 -13.65 -5.89 -8.00
C ASP A 63 -13.88 -7.40 -8.05
N LYS A 64 -15.13 -7.82 -7.85
CA LYS A 64 -15.60 -9.21 -8.06
C LYS A 64 -14.78 -10.27 -7.33
N LEU A 65 -14.64 -10.13 -6.00
CA LEU A 65 -14.03 -11.18 -5.20
C LEU A 65 -14.85 -12.49 -5.33
N SER A 66 -14.17 -13.58 -5.64
CA SER A 66 -14.77 -14.93 -5.62
C SER A 66 -15.19 -15.31 -4.21
N TYR A 67 -14.49 -14.81 -3.21
CA TYR A 67 -14.76 -15.00 -1.80
C TYR A 67 -15.11 -13.67 -1.11
N ASN A 68 -16.39 -13.29 -1.22
CA ASN A 68 -16.89 -12.00 -0.72
C ASN A 68 -17.37 -12.11 0.73
N LYS A 69 -16.45 -12.13 1.69
CA LYS A 69 -16.73 -12.09 3.13
C LYS A 69 -16.02 -10.92 3.80
N THR A 70 -16.57 -10.40 4.88
CA THR A 70 -16.02 -9.27 5.65
C THR A 70 -14.53 -9.44 5.97
N TRP A 71 -14.11 -10.62 6.43
CA TRP A 71 -12.71 -10.88 6.77
C TRP A 71 -11.79 -10.88 5.54
N ALA A 72 -12.28 -11.26 4.34
CA ALA A 72 -11.49 -11.18 3.12
C ALA A 72 -11.17 -9.74 2.75
N HIS A 73 -12.16 -8.84 2.83
CA HIS A 73 -11.95 -7.41 2.62
C HIS A 73 -11.00 -6.82 3.66
N VAL A 74 -11.18 -7.13 4.94
CA VAL A 74 -10.27 -6.69 6.02
C VAL A 74 -8.85 -7.17 5.75
N SER A 75 -8.66 -8.42 5.34
CA SER A 75 -7.35 -8.98 5.02
C SER A 75 -6.68 -8.27 3.85
N ILE A 76 -7.45 -7.89 2.82
CA ILE A 76 -6.93 -7.14 1.68
C ILE A 76 -6.45 -5.76 2.13
N TYR A 77 -7.25 -5.01 2.90
CA TYR A 77 -6.87 -3.68 3.37
C TYR A 77 -5.69 -3.71 4.37
N LEU A 78 -5.56 -4.75 5.19
CA LEU A 78 -4.41 -4.93 6.08
C LEU A 78 -3.14 -5.35 5.34
N ALA A 79 -3.26 -5.98 4.19
CA ALA A 79 -2.15 -6.60 3.48
C ALA A 79 -1.04 -5.61 3.12
N GLY A 80 -1.37 -4.40 2.69
CA GLY A 80 -0.39 -3.38 2.38
C GLY A 80 0.51 -3.05 3.56
N SER A 81 -0.09 -2.73 4.71
CA SER A 81 0.62 -2.46 5.95
C SER A 81 1.41 -3.67 6.45
N LEU A 82 0.85 -4.88 6.31
CA LEU A 82 1.52 -6.11 6.70
C LEU A 82 2.75 -6.40 5.85
N PHE A 83 2.69 -6.15 4.54
CA PHE A 83 3.85 -6.30 3.64
C PHE A 83 4.97 -5.32 4.00
N ASN A 84 4.65 -4.07 4.28
CA ASN A 84 5.64 -3.11 4.74
C ASN A 84 6.25 -3.53 6.09
N LEU A 85 5.45 -4.07 7.03
CA LEU A 85 5.94 -4.56 8.30
C LEU A 85 6.89 -5.77 8.12
N ILE A 86 6.52 -6.73 7.27
CA ILE A 86 7.38 -7.88 6.95
C ILE A 86 8.72 -7.40 6.38
N LEU A 87 8.70 -6.41 5.50
CA LEU A 87 9.93 -5.89 4.90
C LEU A 87 10.79 -5.12 5.91
N ILE A 88 10.18 -4.37 6.84
CA ILE A 88 10.89 -3.77 7.98
C ILE A 88 11.63 -4.84 8.80
N LEU A 89 10.92 -5.91 9.16
CA LEU A 89 11.50 -6.99 9.96
C LEU A 89 12.63 -7.72 9.20
N LEU A 90 12.44 -7.97 7.91
CA LEU A 90 13.45 -8.59 7.05
C LEU A 90 14.70 -7.73 6.94
N ILE A 91 14.56 -6.42 6.66
CA ILE A 91 15.72 -5.52 6.56
C ILE A 91 16.45 -5.44 7.89
N ASN A 92 15.74 -5.30 9.01
CA ASN A 92 16.39 -5.29 10.32
C ASN A 92 17.11 -6.62 10.63
N TYR A 93 16.50 -7.76 10.30
CA TYR A 93 17.16 -9.06 10.44
C TYR A 93 18.44 -9.15 9.61
N LEU A 94 18.42 -8.73 8.35
CA LEU A 94 19.59 -8.74 7.47
C LEU A 94 20.70 -7.78 7.93
N ILE A 95 20.34 -6.68 8.58
CA ILE A 95 21.31 -5.75 9.19
C ILE A 95 21.93 -6.38 10.46
N LEU A 96 21.13 -7.08 11.27
CA LEU A 96 21.60 -7.73 12.50
C LEU A 96 22.53 -8.93 12.20
N THR A 97 22.32 -9.59 11.07
CA THR A 97 23.16 -10.71 10.60
C THR A 97 24.34 -10.28 9.76
N ASP A 98 24.62 -8.96 9.69
CA ASP A 98 25.69 -8.34 8.91
C ASP A 98 25.65 -8.66 7.39
N VAL A 99 24.50 -9.14 6.87
CA VAL A 99 24.27 -9.32 5.42
C VAL A 99 24.08 -7.97 4.73
N LEU A 100 23.38 -7.02 5.37
CA LEU A 100 23.24 -5.66 4.89
C LEU A 100 24.04 -4.68 5.74
N PRO A 101 24.68 -3.67 5.12
CA PRO A 101 25.43 -2.66 5.84
C PRO A 101 24.50 -1.77 6.69
N LYS A 102 24.99 -1.32 7.84
CA LYS A 102 24.32 -0.34 8.72
C LYS A 102 24.32 1.05 8.08
N SER A 103 23.64 1.19 6.94
CA SER A 103 23.61 2.44 6.17
C SER A 103 22.42 3.33 6.54
N LEU A 104 22.56 4.62 6.28
CA LEU A 104 21.49 5.59 6.50
C LEU A 104 20.28 5.30 5.61
N ILE A 105 20.48 4.77 4.40
CA ILE A 105 19.41 4.45 3.44
C ILE A 105 18.45 3.41 4.01
N PHE A 106 18.96 2.31 4.57
CA PHE A 106 18.10 1.28 5.18
C PHE A 106 17.36 1.78 6.40
N ARG A 107 17.99 2.62 7.23
CA ARG A 107 17.32 3.26 8.36
C ARG A 107 16.19 4.18 7.89
N GLN A 108 16.43 5.00 6.87
CA GLN A 108 15.41 5.87 6.27
C GLN A 108 14.25 5.05 5.69
N PHE A 109 14.55 3.93 5.01
CA PHE A 109 13.54 3.03 4.49
C PHE A 109 12.64 2.48 5.61
N VAL A 110 13.22 2.01 6.72
CA VAL A 110 12.46 1.52 7.88
C VAL A 110 11.58 2.63 8.48
N TYR A 111 12.10 3.85 8.65
CA TYR A 111 11.33 4.98 9.16
C TYR A 111 10.15 5.34 8.24
N PHE A 112 10.39 5.45 6.93
CA PHE A 112 9.32 5.76 5.98
C PHE A 112 8.28 4.67 5.89
N SER A 113 8.69 3.40 5.94
CA SER A 113 7.76 2.27 5.97
C SER A 113 6.88 2.28 7.21
N PHE A 114 7.47 2.56 8.39
CA PHE A 114 6.73 2.66 9.64
C PHE A 114 5.75 3.84 9.62
N TYR A 115 6.21 4.99 9.15
CA TYR A 115 5.37 6.18 8.97
C TYR A 115 4.20 5.90 8.02
N PHE A 116 4.47 5.20 6.91
CA PHE A 116 3.46 4.84 5.92
C PHE A 116 2.40 3.90 6.51
N ILE A 117 2.82 2.86 7.27
CA ILE A 117 1.91 1.96 7.99
C ILE A 117 1.00 2.75 8.94
N PHE A 118 1.56 3.67 9.72
CA PHE A 118 0.80 4.46 10.68
C PHE A 118 -0.30 5.27 9.99
N PHE A 119 0.03 6.00 8.93
CA PHE A 119 -0.94 6.82 8.20
C PHE A 119 -1.94 5.98 7.41
N SER A 120 -1.52 4.86 6.83
CA SER A 120 -2.43 3.95 6.14
C SER A 120 -3.49 3.38 7.07
N LEU A 121 -3.12 3.00 8.30
CA LEU A 121 -4.05 2.42 9.28
C LEU A 121 -4.84 3.46 10.09
N MET A 122 -4.46 4.73 10.05
CA MET A 122 -5.23 5.81 10.66
C MET A 122 -6.57 5.98 9.92
N PRO A 123 -7.72 5.91 10.60
CA PRO A 123 -9.03 6.02 9.92
C PRO A 123 -9.34 7.46 9.54
N TYR A 124 -9.09 7.82 8.29
CA TYR A 124 -9.44 9.13 7.71
C TYR A 124 -9.85 8.99 6.24
N LYS A 125 -10.48 10.04 5.71
CA LYS A 125 -10.74 10.19 4.28
C LYS A 125 -9.90 11.35 3.73
N ASN A 126 -9.31 11.15 2.55
CA ASN A 126 -8.57 12.18 1.84
C ASN A 126 -9.50 13.29 1.33
N ASP A 127 -8.93 14.40 0.86
CA ASP A 127 -9.69 15.52 0.27
C ASP A 127 -10.55 15.08 -0.92
N ASP A 128 -10.15 14.05 -1.65
CA ASP A 128 -10.89 13.42 -2.76
C ASP A 128 -12.00 12.45 -2.27
N GLY A 129 -12.22 12.33 -0.95
CA GLY A 129 -13.19 11.43 -0.35
C GLY A 129 -12.76 9.95 -0.27
N LYS A 130 -11.55 9.62 -0.72
CA LYS A 130 -11.03 8.24 -0.65
C LYS A 130 -10.68 7.86 0.78
N PRO A 131 -11.14 6.69 1.25
CA PRO A 131 -10.78 6.21 2.59
C PRO A 131 -9.32 5.72 2.61
N SER A 132 -8.65 5.91 3.75
CA SER A 132 -7.44 5.17 4.10
C SER A 132 -7.77 3.69 4.33
N ASP A 133 -6.77 2.80 4.34
CA ASP A 133 -7.02 1.38 4.64
C ASP A 133 -7.69 1.20 6.01
N GLY A 134 -7.25 1.95 7.02
CA GLY A 134 -7.87 1.92 8.35
C GLY A 134 -9.33 2.35 8.33
N MET A 135 -9.69 3.36 7.53
CA MET A 135 -11.08 3.78 7.37
C MET A 135 -11.89 2.76 6.58
N ALA A 136 -11.33 2.18 5.53
CA ALA A 136 -11.97 1.11 4.76
C ALA A 136 -12.22 -0.13 5.61
N ILE A 137 -11.29 -0.53 6.47
CA ILE A 137 -11.47 -1.62 7.45
C ILE A 137 -12.63 -1.29 8.41
N TYR A 138 -12.65 -0.07 8.95
CA TYR A 138 -13.71 0.37 9.83
C TYR A 138 -15.08 0.28 9.16
N ASP A 139 -15.22 0.78 7.93
CA ASP A 139 -16.45 0.77 7.15
C ASP A 139 -16.91 -0.66 6.84
N VAL A 140 -16.00 -1.54 6.45
CA VAL A 140 -16.30 -2.96 6.19
C VAL A 140 -16.81 -3.67 7.45
N ILE A 141 -16.20 -3.44 8.60
CA ILE A 141 -16.61 -4.07 9.86
C ILE A 141 -17.98 -3.54 10.30
N ARG A 142 -18.21 -2.23 10.18
CA ARG A 142 -19.40 -1.58 10.70
C ARG A 142 -20.60 -1.65 9.75
N TYR A 143 -20.38 -1.53 8.44
CA TYR A 143 -21.44 -1.43 7.43
C TYR A 143 -21.46 -2.60 6.45
N GLY A 144 -20.51 -3.54 6.55
CA GLY A 144 -20.41 -4.71 5.67
C GLY A 144 -19.78 -4.42 4.30
N LYS A 145 -19.48 -3.15 3.99
CA LYS A 145 -18.83 -2.72 2.74
C LYS A 145 -17.99 -1.47 3.01
N ALA A 146 -16.85 -1.35 2.35
CA ALA A 146 -16.15 -0.08 2.27
C ALA A 146 -16.90 0.85 1.28
N GLU A 147 -16.90 2.15 1.54
CA GLU A 147 -17.22 3.13 0.50
C GLU A 147 -16.03 3.15 -0.47
N ASP A 148 -16.14 2.34 -1.51
CA ASP A 148 -15.14 2.35 -2.57
C ASP A 148 -15.48 3.48 -3.55
N PRO A 149 -14.56 4.40 -3.87
CA PRO A 149 -14.81 5.50 -4.81
C PRO A 149 -14.89 5.07 -6.28
N ILE A 150 -15.17 3.80 -6.56
CA ILE A 150 -15.29 3.24 -7.91
C ILE A 150 -16.75 2.99 -8.26
N ASP A 151 -17.60 3.86 -7.96
CA ASP A 151 -18.89 3.88 -8.62
C ASP A 151 -18.91 4.95 -9.70
#